data_1272235fe62f8cbf79a0042bce06c51b
#
_entry.id   1272235fe62f8cbf79a0042bce06c51b
#
_cell.length_a   1.000
_cell.length_b   1.000
_cell.length_c   1.000
_cell.angle_alpha   90.00
_cell.angle_beta   90.00
_cell.angle_gamma   90.00
#
_symmetry.space_group_name_H-M   'P 1'
#
loop_
_entity.id
_entity.type
_entity.pdbx_description
1 polymer ?
#
loop_
_entity_poly.entity_id
_entity_poly.type
_entity_poly.pdbx_seq_one_letter_code
_entity_poly.pdbx_strand_id
1 'polypeptide(L)'
;RDGGTHVQGFKSALTRVVNGYARKNNLLKDLVPSGDDLREGLVTVVSVKLPNPQFNNQTKEKLLNPEVEGFVSNAIGEKLGAWLEEHPKEAREICMRAVLAAQAREAARKARELIKRKGALDSGGMPHKLSDCVSDDVEKTELFIVEGDSAGGSAKGGRDLFHARLAIGGK
;
A
#
# COMPACT_ATOMS: atom_id res chain seq x y z
N ARG A 1 4.87 -23.88 10.26
CA ARG A 1 4.42 -22.78 11.09
C ARG A 1 4.70 -21.45 10.40
N ASP A 2 5.90 -21.26 9.86
CA ASP A 2 6.31 -20.01 9.18
C ASP A 2 6.08 -20.06 7.67
N GLY A 3 5.25 -20.98 7.22
CA GLY A 3 4.95 -21.16 5.81
C GLY A 3 6.04 -21.90 5.04
N GLY A 4 6.43 -21.36 3.89
CA GLY A 4 7.43 -21.93 3.01
C GLY A 4 7.02 -21.79 1.53
N THR A 5 7.73 -22.51 0.66
CA THR A 5 7.53 -22.47 -0.80
C THR A 5 6.09 -22.76 -1.24
N HIS A 6 5.40 -23.70 -0.57
CA HIS A 6 3.98 -24.00 -0.84
C HIS A 6 3.05 -22.81 -0.56
N VAL A 7 3.27 -22.09 0.54
CA VAL A 7 2.50 -20.90 0.88
C VAL A 7 2.85 -19.75 -0.07
N GLN A 8 4.12 -19.63 -0.47
CA GLN A 8 4.55 -18.62 -1.42
C GLN A 8 3.91 -18.84 -2.80
N GLY A 9 3.90 -20.09 -3.28
CA GLY A 9 3.21 -20.45 -4.52
C GLY A 9 1.73 -20.13 -4.49
N PHE A 10 1.04 -20.42 -3.38
CA PHE A 10 -0.36 -20.06 -3.19
C PHE A 10 -0.58 -18.53 -3.24
N LYS A 11 0.21 -17.76 -2.48
CA LYS A 11 0.11 -16.28 -2.44
C LYS A 11 0.31 -15.64 -3.81
N SER A 12 1.32 -16.11 -4.55
CA SER A 12 1.62 -15.63 -5.91
C SER A 12 0.49 -15.94 -6.89
N ALA A 13 -0.01 -17.18 -6.86
CA ALA A 13 -1.13 -17.60 -7.71
C ALA A 13 -2.40 -16.82 -7.41
N LEU A 14 -2.79 -16.71 -6.14
CA LEU A 14 -3.97 -15.95 -5.71
C LEU A 14 -3.94 -14.52 -6.27
N THR A 15 -2.82 -13.82 -6.06
CA THR A 15 -2.67 -12.43 -6.51
C THR A 15 -2.76 -12.32 -8.03
N ARG A 16 -2.09 -13.19 -8.75
CA ARG A 16 -2.09 -13.22 -10.21
C ARG A 16 -3.48 -13.50 -10.77
N VAL A 17 -4.15 -14.54 -10.27
CA VAL A 17 -5.42 -15.01 -10.82
C VAL A 17 -6.55 -14.02 -10.54
N VAL A 18 -6.69 -13.56 -9.30
CA VAL A 18 -7.78 -12.63 -8.94
C VAL A 18 -7.60 -11.27 -9.63
N ASN A 19 -6.38 -10.73 -9.65
CA ASN A 19 -6.13 -9.49 -10.39
C ASN A 19 -6.30 -9.65 -11.91
N GLY A 20 -5.93 -10.81 -12.46
CA GLY A 20 -6.16 -11.15 -13.87
C GLY A 20 -7.65 -11.19 -14.21
N TYR A 21 -8.45 -11.90 -13.41
CA TYR A 21 -9.89 -11.94 -13.55
C TYR A 21 -10.54 -10.55 -13.42
N ALA A 22 -10.12 -9.78 -12.42
CA ALA A 22 -10.65 -8.44 -12.18
C ALA A 22 -10.34 -7.47 -13.34
N ARG A 23 -9.16 -7.56 -13.94
CA ARG A 23 -8.81 -6.79 -15.15
C ARG A 23 -9.65 -7.20 -16.36
N LYS A 24 -9.77 -8.51 -16.63
CA LYS A 24 -10.55 -9.06 -17.74
C LYS A 24 -12.01 -8.60 -17.69
N ASN A 25 -12.58 -8.50 -16.50
CA ASN A 25 -13.97 -8.12 -16.27
C ASN A 25 -14.15 -6.62 -15.94
N ASN A 26 -13.15 -5.78 -16.14
CA ASN A 26 -13.20 -4.33 -15.89
C ASN A 26 -13.66 -3.96 -14.47
N LEU A 27 -13.30 -4.78 -13.48
CA LEU A 27 -13.62 -4.53 -12.06
C LEU A 27 -12.58 -3.63 -11.37
N LEU A 28 -11.41 -3.45 -11.99
CA LEU A 28 -10.36 -2.56 -11.50
C LEU A 28 -10.49 -1.21 -12.20
N LYS A 29 -10.43 -0.14 -11.40
CA LYS A 29 -10.26 1.24 -11.87
C LYS A 29 -8.77 1.60 -11.78
N ASP A 30 -8.45 2.69 -11.11
CA ASP A 30 -7.08 3.22 -10.99
C ASP A 30 -6.22 2.47 -9.96
N LEU A 31 -6.80 1.68 -9.08
CA LEU A 31 -6.11 1.00 -7.99
C LEU A 31 -6.12 -0.51 -8.17
N VAL A 32 -4.93 -1.09 -8.23
CA VAL A 32 -4.75 -2.56 -8.30
C VAL A 32 -4.50 -3.09 -6.89
N PRO A 33 -5.31 -4.05 -6.41
CA PRO A 33 -5.10 -4.69 -5.12
C PRO A 33 -3.74 -5.39 -5.01
N SER A 34 -3.06 -5.17 -3.89
CA SER A 34 -1.84 -5.90 -3.55
C SER A 34 -2.15 -7.31 -3.06
N GLY A 35 -1.11 -8.15 -2.93
CA GLY A 35 -1.29 -9.47 -2.35
C GLY A 35 -1.83 -9.44 -0.91
N ASP A 36 -1.52 -8.40 -0.14
CA ASP A 36 -2.04 -8.23 1.23
C ASP A 36 -3.52 -7.86 1.23
N ASP A 37 -3.95 -6.97 0.35
CA ASP A 37 -5.35 -6.60 0.20
C ASP A 37 -6.23 -7.82 -0.19
N LEU A 38 -5.69 -8.71 -1.02
CA LEU A 38 -6.36 -9.96 -1.43
C LEU A 38 -6.43 -11.01 -0.33
N ARG A 39 -5.54 -10.95 0.64
CA ARG A 39 -5.50 -11.88 1.78
C ARG A 39 -6.22 -11.37 3.02
N GLU A 40 -6.66 -10.13 3.01
CA GLU A 40 -7.41 -9.56 4.14
C GLU A 40 -8.71 -10.35 4.37
N GLY A 41 -8.84 -10.93 5.57
CA GLY A 41 -9.96 -11.78 5.95
C GLY A 41 -9.95 -13.19 5.35
N LEU A 42 -8.90 -13.57 4.59
CA LEU A 42 -8.77 -14.91 4.03
C LEU A 42 -8.27 -15.89 5.10
N VAL A 43 -9.01 -16.95 5.29
CA VAL A 43 -8.59 -18.14 6.05
C VAL A 43 -8.42 -19.30 5.08
N THR A 44 -7.21 -19.89 5.04
CA THR A 44 -6.91 -20.99 4.13
C THR A 44 -5.94 -21.99 4.73
N VAL A 45 -6.01 -23.23 4.29
CA VAL A 45 -5.06 -24.28 4.64
C VAL A 45 -4.44 -24.78 3.34
N VAL A 46 -3.12 -24.70 3.24
CA VAL A 46 -2.34 -25.25 2.13
C VAL A 46 -1.60 -26.49 2.62
N SER A 47 -2.04 -27.66 2.17
CA SER A 47 -1.44 -28.95 2.54
C SER A 47 -0.81 -29.60 1.31
N VAL A 48 0.46 -29.97 1.41
CA VAL A 48 1.20 -30.68 0.37
C VAL A 48 1.85 -31.92 0.95
N LYS A 49 1.88 -33.01 0.15
CA LYS A 49 2.58 -34.24 0.50
C LYS A 49 3.78 -34.41 -0.41
N LEU A 50 4.95 -34.54 0.17
CA LEU A 50 6.22 -34.64 -0.55
C LEU A 50 6.97 -35.87 -0.07
N PRO A 51 7.62 -36.65 -0.97
CA PRO A 51 8.43 -37.77 -0.59
C PRO A 51 9.68 -37.33 0.20
N ASN A 52 10.32 -36.25 -0.19
CA ASN A 52 11.55 -35.73 0.39
C ASN A 52 11.42 -34.23 0.76
N PRO A 53 10.74 -33.91 1.86
CA PRO A 53 10.58 -32.51 2.25
C PRO A 53 11.87 -31.93 2.83
N GLN A 54 12.27 -30.77 2.35
CA GLN A 54 13.41 -30.01 2.86
C GLN A 54 12.91 -28.84 3.71
N PHE A 55 13.56 -28.66 4.87
CA PHE A 55 13.19 -27.59 5.82
C PHE A 55 14.41 -26.75 6.19
N ASN A 56 14.16 -25.52 6.64
CA ASN A 56 15.19 -24.56 7.06
C ASN A 56 15.94 -24.99 8.34
N ASN A 57 15.29 -25.75 9.21
CA ASN A 57 15.83 -26.17 10.50
C ASN A 57 15.25 -27.52 10.93
N GLN A 58 15.75 -28.06 12.04
CA GLN A 58 15.30 -29.32 12.60
C GLN A 58 13.86 -29.26 13.14
N THR A 59 13.37 -28.10 13.50
CA THR A 59 11.98 -27.86 13.96
C THR A 59 10.95 -27.90 12.83
N LYS A 60 11.40 -28.02 11.58
CA LYS A 60 10.57 -28.15 10.36
C LYS A 60 9.52 -27.05 10.23
N GLU A 61 9.91 -25.80 10.50
CA GLU A 61 8.99 -24.67 10.52
C GLU A 61 8.68 -24.14 9.14
N LYS A 62 9.66 -24.14 8.24
CA LYS A 62 9.54 -23.57 6.89
C LYS A 62 9.98 -24.56 5.83
N LEU A 63 9.08 -24.89 4.88
CA LEU A 63 9.39 -25.73 3.73
C LEU A 63 10.24 -24.94 2.72
N LEU A 64 11.33 -25.58 2.21
CA LEU A 64 12.29 -24.94 1.31
C LEU A 64 12.30 -25.50 -0.11
N ASN A 65 11.65 -26.62 -0.40
CA ASN A 65 11.62 -27.25 -1.72
C ASN A 65 11.23 -26.23 -2.83
N PRO A 66 12.14 -25.83 -3.74
CA PRO A 66 11.85 -24.77 -4.73
C PRO A 66 10.77 -25.19 -5.74
N GLU A 67 10.77 -26.46 -6.14
CA GLU A 67 9.82 -27.05 -7.10
C GLU A 67 8.36 -26.95 -6.63
N VAL A 68 8.14 -26.92 -5.32
CA VAL A 68 6.79 -26.86 -4.73
C VAL A 68 6.11 -25.53 -4.97
N GLU A 69 6.87 -24.44 -5.02
CA GLU A 69 6.31 -23.11 -5.29
C GLU A 69 5.65 -23.07 -6.68
N GLY A 70 6.38 -23.51 -7.71
CA GLY A 70 5.86 -23.58 -9.08
C GLY A 70 4.69 -24.54 -9.22
N PHE A 71 4.79 -25.72 -8.62
CA PHE A 71 3.70 -26.71 -8.65
C PHE A 71 2.41 -26.17 -8.03
N VAL A 72 2.48 -25.62 -6.82
CA VAL A 72 1.31 -25.04 -6.14
C VAL A 72 0.77 -23.83 -6.91
N SER A 73 1.66 -22.96 -7.41
CA SER A 73 1.24 -21.79 -8.18
C SER A 73 0.50 -22.17 -9.46
N ASN A 74 0.90 -23.23 -10.15
CA ASN A 74 0.25 -23.68 -11.35
C ASN A 74 -1.08 -24.37 -11.04
N ALA A 75 -1.11 -25.27 -10.06
CA ALA A 75 -2.33 -25.96 -9.66
C ALA A 75 -3.43 -24.99 -9.18
N ILE A 76 -3.06 -24.04 -8.32
CA ILE A 76 -4.00 -23.01 -7.86
C ILE A 76 -4.37 -22.07 -9.02
N GLY A 77 -3.42 -21.71 -9.87
CA GLY A 77 -3.67 -20.87 -11.04
C GLY A 77 -4.75 -21.44 -11.96
N GLU A 78 -4.64 -22.72 -12.28
CA GLU A 78 -5.61 -23.42 -13.11
C GLU A 78 -6.97 -23.55 -12.41
N LYS A 79 -7.00 -24.13 -11.21
CA LYS A 79 -8.26 -24.45 -10.53
C LYS A 79 -9.02 -23.21 -10.05
N LEU A 80 -8.32 -22.26 -9.48
CA LEU A 80 -8.95 -20.99 -9.06
C LEU A 80 -9.42 -20.19 -10.27
N GLY A 81 -8.64 -20.16 -11.35
CA GLY A 81 -9.04 -19.48 -12.59
C GLY A 81 -10.34 -20.04 -13.17
N ALA A 82 -10.43 -21.36 -13.29
CA ALA A 82 -11.65 -22.03 -13.74
C ALA A 82 -12.84 -21.74 -12.80
N TRP A 83 -12.63 -21.83 -11.50
CA TRP A 83 -13.66 -21.59 -10.50
C TRP A 83 -14.22 -20.16 -10.57
N LEU A 84 -13.36 -19.14 -10.74
CA LEU A 84 -13.81 -17.75 -10.88
C LEU A 84 -14.67 -17.53 -12.13
N GLU A 85 -14.37 -18.22 -13.24
CA GLU A 85 -15.18 -18.15 -14.46
C GLU A 85 -16.54 -18.86 -14.30
N GLU A 86 -16.57 -19.94 -13.55
CA GLU A 86 -17.80 -20.72 -13.27
C GLU A 86 -18.71 -20.02 -12.23
N HIS A 87 -18.14 -19.17 -11.35
CA HIS A 87 -18.83 -18.51 -10.25
C HIS A 87 -18.70 -16.98 -10.31
N PRO A 88 -19.27 -16.32 -11.33
CA PRO A 88 -19.03 -14.89 -11.58
C PRO A 88 -19.57 -13.96 -10.48
N LYS A 89 -20.58 -14.37 -9.73
CA LYS A 89 -21.13 -13.58 -8.61
C LYS A 89 -20.14 -13.52 -7.46
N GLU A 90 -19.68 -14.67 -7.00
CA GLU A 90 -18.69 -14.83 -5.93
C GLU A 90 -17.34 -14.23 -6.33
N ALA A 91 -16.93 -14.44 -7.57
CA ALA A 91 -15.69 -13.85 -8.10
C ALA A 91 -15.74 -12.31 -8.06
N ARG A 92 -16.89 -11.73 -8.43
CA ARG A 92 -17.08 -10.28 -8.31
C ARG A 92 -17.02 -9.79 -6.87
N GLU A 93 -17.63 -10.49 -5.93
CA GLU A 93 -17.59 -10.14 -4.50
C GLU A 93 -16.16 -10.20 -3.95
N ILE A 94 -15.39 -11.24 -4.30
CA ILE A 94 -13.98 -11.36 -3.93
C ILE A 94 -13.17 -10.17 -4.46
N CYS A 95 -13.32 -9.84 -5.75
CA CYS A 95 -12.64 -8.71 -6.37
C CYS A 95 -13.02 -7.38 -5.71
N MET A 96 -14.31 -7.17 -5.43
CA MET A 96 -14.79 -5.93 -4.79
C MET A 96 -14.28 -5.78 -3.38
N ARG A 97 -14.19 -6.86 -2.59
CA ARG A 97 -13.57 -6.84 -1.26
C ARG A 97 -12.09 -6.46 -1.33
N ALA A 98 -11.35 -7.03 -2.27
CA ALA A 98 -9.95 -6.70 -2.47
C ALA A 98 -9.74 -5.22 -2.88
N VAL A 99 -10.60 -4.68 -3.73
CA VAL A 99 -10.59 -3.27 -4.13
C VAL A 99 -10.89 -2.37 -2.91
N LEU A 100 -11.86 -2.74 -2.09
CA LEU A 100 -12.20 -1.99 -0.88
C LEU A 100 -11.04 -1.98 0.13
N ALA A 101 -10.38 -3.12 0.34
CA ALA A 101 -9.19 -3.23 1.19
C ALA A 101 -8.06 -2.32 0.67
N ALA A 102 -7.80 -2.34 -0.64
CA ALA A 102 -6.81 -1.48 -1.27
C ALA A 102 -7.13 0.01 -1.10
N GLN A 103 -8.41 0.41 -1.23
CA GLN A 103 -8.86 1.78 -1.00
C GLN A 103 -8.69 2.20 0.46
N ALA A 104 -9.04 1.33 1.41
CA ALA A 104 -8.87 1.58 2.84
C ALA A 104 -7.38 1.77 3.21
N ARG A 105 -6.50 0.91 2.68
CA ARG A 105 -5.05 1.03 2.86
C ARG A 105 -4.51 2.35 2.31
N GLU A 106 -4.94 2.75 1.11
CA GLU A 106 -4.51 4.00 0.49
C GLU A 106 -5.02 5.23 1.27
N ALA A 107 -6.27 5.20 1.73
CA ALA A 107 -6.84 6.25 2.58
C ALA A 107 -6.07 6.37 3.92
N ALA A 108 -5.75 5.23 4.55
CA ALA A 108 -4.95 5.20 5.77
C ALA A 108 -3.52 5.73 5.54
N ARG A 109 -2.89 5.44 4.39
CA ARG A 109 -1.59 5.99 4.01
C ARG A 109 -1.65 7.51 3.90
N LYS A 110 -2.63 8.04 3.15
CA LYS A 110 -2.83 9.49 2.99
C LYS A 110 -3.09 10.17 4.33
N ALA A 111 -3.92 9.58 5.19
CA ALA A 111 -4.19 10.13 6.52
C ALA A 111 -2.91 10.19 7.39
N ARG A 112 -2.07 9.13 7.36
CA ARG A 112 -0.78 9.13 8.08
C ARG A 112 0.19 10.19 7.55
N GLU A 113 0.24 10.41 6.24
CA GLU A 113 1.06 11.45 5.62
C GLU A 113 0.61 12.83 6.06
N LEU A 114 -0.70 13.09 6.10
CA LEU A 114 -1.26 14.35 6.60
C LEU A 114 -0.94 14.58 8.08
N ILE A 115 -1.02 13.52 8.91
CA ILE A 115 -0.67 13.63 10.34
C ILE A 115 0.83 13.89 10.51
N LYS A 116 1.69 13.21 9.75
CA LYS A 116 3.14 13.47 9.79
C LYS A 116 3.46 14.90 9.39
N ARG A 117 2.79 15.47 8.39
CA ARG A 117 2.93 16.87 8.00
C ARG A 117 2.49 17.81 9.12
N LYS A 118 1.29 17.60 9.67
CA LYS A 118 0.82 18.40 10.81
C LYS A 118 1.73 18.28 12.01
N GLY A 119 2.17 17.08 12.37
CA GLY A 119 3.09 16.85 13.46
C GLY A 119 4.48 17.46 13.25
N ALA A 120 4.98 17.49 12.03
CA ALA A 120 6.23 18.20 11.69
C ALA A 120 6.07 19.73 11.83
N LEU A 121 4.87 20.24 11.57
CA LEU A 121 4.54 21.67 11.72
C LEU A 121 4.27 22.06 13.20
N ASP A 122 3.67 21.14 13.98
CA ASP A 122 3.22 21.42 15.37
C ASP A 122 4.27 21.07 16.43
N SER A 123 5.13 20.08 16.19
CA SER A 123 6.05 19.54 17.19
C SER A 123 7.45 20.18 17.23
N GLY A 124 7.58 21.45 16.83
CA GLY A 124 8.84 22.21 16.99
C GLY A 124 9.98 21.77 16.05
N GLY A 125 9.71 20.91 15.07
CA GLY A 125 10.70 20.50 14.06
C GLY A 125 10.88 21.52 12.93
N MET A 126 9.94 22.44 12.77
CA MET A 126 10.08 23.53 11.80
C MET A 126 10.80 24.70 12.45
N PRO A 127 11.85 25.23 11.85
CA PRO A 127 12.51 26.43 12.38
C PRO A 127 11.49 27.53 12.60
N HIS A 128 11.57 28.22 13.72
CA HIS A 128 10.70 29.35 14.10
C HIS A 128 10.52 30.40 12.97
N LYS A 129 11.45 30.40 12.05
CA LYS A 129 11.57 31.32 10.94
C LYS A 129 11.00 30.80 9.62
N LEU A 130 10.35 29.63 9.62
CA LEU A 130 9.72 29.07 8.44
C LEU A 130 8.22 28.89 8.67
N SER A 131 7.41 29.26 7.69
CA SER A 131 5.95 29.05 7.69
C SER A 131 5.53 28.43 6.37
N ASP A 132 4.93 27.24 6.43
CA ASP A 132 4.50 26.49 5.25
C ASP A 132 3.13 26.90 4.75
N CYS A 133 2.75 26.45 3.55
CA CYS A 133 1.43 26.60 2.95
C CYS A 133 0.65 25.29 2.95
N VAL A 134 -0.63 25.36 2.62
CA VAL A 134 -1.52 24.19 2.61
C VAL A 134 -1.35 23.36 1.33
N SER A 135 -1.05 24.01 0.20
CA SER A 135 -0.92 23.37 -1.11
C SER A 135 0.39 22.57 -1.23
N ASP A 136 0.29 21.40 -1.87
CA ASP A 136 1.40 20.53 -2.24
C ASP A 136 1.86 20.70 -3.69
N ASP A 137 1.12 21.48 -4.44
CA ASP A 137 1.39 21.72 -5.85
C ASP A 137 2.52 22.75 -5.96
N VAL A 138 3.73 22.25 -6.26
CA VAL A 138 4.95 23.08 -6.35
C VAL A 138 4.83 24.15 -7.43
N GLU A 139 4.06 23.89 -8.49
CA GLU A 139 3.86 24.85 -9.58
C GLU A 139 2.96 26.03 -9.19
N LYS A 140 2.14 25.84 -8.15
CA LYS A 140 1.21 26.86 -7.64
C LYS A 140 1.67 27.51 -6.34
N THR A 141 2.79 27.04 -5.76
CA THR A 141 3.29 27.57 -4.50
C THR A 141 4.42 28.56 -4.71
N GLU A 142 4.41 29.64 -3.93
CA GLU A 142 5.43 30.68 -3.95
C GLU A 142 6.23 30.67 -2.62
N LEU A 143 7.53 30.91 -2.70
CA LEU A 143 8.39 31.08 -1.53
C LEU A 143 8.75 32.55 -1.35
N PHE A 144 8.29 33.14 -0.25
CA PHE A 144 8.66 34.47 0.16
C PHE A 144 9.79 34.41 1.19
N ILE A 145 10.85 35.16 0.94
CA ILE A 145 11.98 35.30 1.86
C ILE A 145 12.00 36.75 2.37
N VAL A 146 11.87 36.90 3.67
CA VAL A 146 11.88 38.23 4.32
C VAL A 146 13.02 38.30 5.36
N GLU A 147 13.59 39.48 5.54
CA GLU A 147 14.68 39.71 6.54
C GLU A 147 14.10 40.34 7.80
N GLY A 148 14.45 39.75 8.94
CA GLY A 148 14.09 40.24 10.27
C GLY A 148 12.69 39.87 10.76
N ASP A 149 12.57 39.76 12.08
CA ASP A 149 11.34 39.26 12.73
C ASP A 149 10.15 40.21 12.59
N SER A 150 10.40 41.54 12.50
CA SER A 150 9.36 42.55 12.33
C SER A 150 8.68 42.45 10.96
N ALA A 151 9.46 42.35 9.87
CA ALA A 151 8.95 42.12 8.53
C ALA A 151 8.29 40.74 8.39
N GLY A 152 8.89 39.72 9.04
CA GLY A 152 8.37 38.39 9.07
C GLY A 152 6.99 38.28 9.72
N GLY A 153 6.73 39.03 10.80
CA GLY A 153 5.43 39.09 11.47
C GLY A 153 4.34 39.64 10.56
N SER A 154 4.61 40.76 9.90
CA SER A 154 3.66 41.35 8.93
C SER A 154 3.42 40.48 7.72
N ALA A 155 4.48 39.90 7.15
CA ALA A 155 4.38 38.98 6.02
C ALA A 155 3.61 37.71 6.37
N LYS A 156 3.78 37.17 7.59
CA LYS A 156 3.05 36.01 8.07
C LYS A 156 1.55 36.23 8.17
N GLY A 157 1.13 37.44 8.59
CA GLY A 157 -0.28 37.84 8.68
C GLY A 157 -0.95 38.14 7.35
N GLY A 158 -0.19 38.63 6.36
CA GLY A 158 -0.72 39.04 5.05
C GLY A 158 -0.58 38.03 3.91
N ARG A 159 0.10 36.89 4.14
CA ARG A 159 0.36 35.89 3.09
C ARG A 159 -0.88 35.07 2.73
N ASP A 160 -0.95 34.57 1.51
CA ASP A 160 -1.87 33.50 1.14
C ASP A 160 -1.49 32.19 1.83
N LEU A 161 -2.33 31.71 2.73
CA LEU A 161 -2.11 30.48 3.48
C LEU A 161 -2.11 29.22 2.61
N PHE A 162 -2.75 29.28 1.45
CA PHE A 162 -2.85 28.12 0.56
C PHE A 162 -1.60 27.93 -0.31
N HIS A 163 -1.01 29.00 -0.83
CA HIS A 163 0.06 28.92 -1.83
C HIS A 163 1.37 29.57 -1.39
N ALA A 164 1.37 30.41 -0.37
CA ALA A 164 2.56 31.17 0.03
C ALA A 164 3.33 30.51 1.19
N ARG A 165 4.57 30.10 0.94
CA ARG A 165 5.55 29.72 1.94
C ARG A 165 6.37 30.93 2.35
N LEU A 166 6.66 31.06 3.64
CA LEU A 166 7.42 32.18 4.16
C LEU A 166 8.65 31.70 4.91
N ALA A 167 9.80 32.19 4.52
CA ALA A 167 11.06 32.02 5.24
C ALA A 167 11.56 33.37 5.76
N ILE A 168 11.85 33.44 7.06
CA ILE A 168 12.36 34.66 7.69
C ILE A 168 13.88 34.52 7.87
N GLY A 169 14.64 35.28 7.11
CA GLY A 169 16.09 35.43 7.26
C GLY A 169 16.42 36.37 8.40
N GLY A 170 17.56 36.16 9.05
CA GLY A 170 18.09 37.03 10.10
C GLY A 170 19.18 36.31 10.86
N LYS A 171 20.15 37.11 11.39
CA LYS A 171 21.27 36.64 12.19
C LYS A 171 20.83 35.97 13.48
#